data_0477cde1716713f686734b0e7d5cb0b3
#
_entry.id   0477cde1716713f686734b0e7d5cb0b3
#
_cell.length_a   1.000
_cell.length_b   1.000
_cell.length_c   1.000
_cell.angle_alpha   90.00
_cell.angle_beta   90.00
_cell.angle_gamma   90.00
#
_symmetry.space_group_name_H-M   'P 1'
#
loop_
_entity.id
_entity.type
_entity.pdbx_description
1 polymer ?
#
loop_
_entity_poly.entity_id
_entity_poly.type
_entity_poly.pdbx_seq_one_letter_code
_entity_poly.pdbx_strand_id
1 'polypeptide(L)'
;MLGICRGCQVINIAFGGTVWQDLTTQCSDSYIQHSQLALGNYPVHEVRLTEGSSLFETLGETAQVNSRHHQAVKDLGKGLKVTAVAHDGVIEGIEGTEGASIVAVQWHPENMWPDHEEMKRIFSDFLARVKESVQ
;
A
#
# COMPACT_ATOMS: atom_id res chain seq x y z
N MET A 1 -7.29 6.59 9.20
CA MET A 1 -6.69 5.26 9.50
C MET A 1 -5.56 5.03 8.51
N LEU A 2 -4.37 4.66 9.00
CA LEU A 2 -3.23 4.27 8.16
C LEU A 2 -2.97 2.77 8.35
N GLY A 3 -3.02 1.99 7.28
CA GLY A 3 -2.74 0.56 7.28
C GLY A 3 -1.40 0.25 6.62
N ILE A 4 -0.56 -0.57 7.27
CA ILE A 4 0.74 -0.97 6.73
C ILE A 4 0.80 -2.50 6.66
N CYS A 5 1.17 -3.04 5.51
CA CYS A 5 1.31 -4.45 5.20
C CYS A 5 0.06 -5.27 5.61
N ARG A 6 0.10 -6.00 6.71
CA ARG A 6 -1.07 -6.71 7.24
C ARG A 6 -2.23 -5.77 7.53
N GLY A 7 -1.97 -4.53 7.95
CA GLY A 7 -2.99 -3.51 8.15
C GLY A 7 -3.79 -3.19 6.89
N CYS A 8 -3.14 -3.15 5.74
CA CYS A 8 -3.81 -3.01 4.44
C CYS A 8 -4.78 -4.17 4.18
N GLN A 9 -4.35 -5.39 4.42
CA GLN A 9 -5.17 -6.60 4.25
C GLN A 9 -6.34 -6.64 5.23
N VAL A 10 -6.11 -6.31 6.51
CA VAL A 10 -7.16 -6.28 7.55
C VAL A 10 -8.22 -5.23 7.22
N ILE A 11 -7.83 -4.04 6.77
CA ILE A 11 -8.76 -3.00 6.33
C ILE A 11 -9.61 -3.52 5.17
N ASN A 12 -9.00 -4.13 4.16
CA ASN A 12 -9.73 -4.68 3.02
C ASN A 12 -10.76 -5.73 3.45
N ILE A 13 -10.39 -6.65 4.33
CA ILE A 13 -11.29 -7.69 4.86
C ILE A 13 -12.44 -7.06 5.67
N ALA A 14 -12.15 -6.07 6.51
CA ALA A 14 -13.17 -5.36 7.30
C ALA A 14 -14.22 -4.66 6.42
N PHE A 15 -13.86 -4.28 5.20
CA PHE A 15 -14.76 -3.73 4.20
C PHE A 15 -15.39 -4.80 3.27
N GLY A 16 -15.23 -6.09 3.59
CA GLY A 16 -15.83 -7.21 2.86
C GLY A 16 -15.01 -7.71 1.68
N GLY A 17 -13.77 -7.27 1.53
CA GLY A 17 -12.85 -7.78 0.53
C GLY A 17 -12.18 -9.10 0.90
N THR A 18 -11.38 -9.63 0.00
CA THR A 18 -10.64 -10.89 0.17
C THR A 18 -9.14 -10.68 -0.05
N VAL A 19 -8.35 -11.68 0.33
CA VAL A 19 -6.90 -11.66 0.16
C VAL A 19 -6.41 -12.94 -0.55
N TRP A 20 -5.33 -12.81 -1.31
CA TRP A 20 -4.51 -13.94 -1.69
C TRP A 20 -3.85 -14.50 -0.43
N GLN A 21 -4.07 -15.77 -0.12
CA GLN A 21 -3.45 -16.42 1.05
C GLN A 21 -1.97 -16.69 0.81
N ASP A 22 -1.59 -16.90 -0.45
CA ASP A 22 -0.22 -17.03 -0.87
C ASP A 22 -0.10 -16.67 -2.36
N LEU A 23 0.63 -15.60 -2.66
CA LEU A 23 0.82 -15.12 -4.03
C LEU A 23 1.47 -16.16 -4.93
N THR A 24 2.47 -16.85 -4.40
CA THR A 24 3.26 -17.83 -5.18
C THR A 24 2.41 -18.99 -5.70
N THR A 25 1.46 -19.45 -4.91
CA THR A 25 0.67 -20.64 -5.25
C THR A 25 -0.71 -20.33 -5.84
N GLN A 26 -1.25 -19.12 -5.58
CA GLN A 26 -2.62 -18.76 -5.93
C GLN A 26 -2.74 -17.71 -7.02
N CYS A 27 -1.74 -16.86 -7.19
CA CYS A 27 -1.75 -15.77 -8.17
C CYS A 27 -0.77 -16.09 -9.31
N SER A 28 -1.27 -16.69 -10.38
CA SER A 28 -0.45 -17.11 -11.53
C SER A 28 0.25 -15.96 -12.25
N ASP A 29 -0.29 -14.75 -12.14
CA ASP A 29 0.25 -13.55 -12.80
C ASP A 29 1.34 -12.86 -11.96
N SER A 30 1.47 -13.21 -10.68
CA SER A 30 2.51 -12.67 -9.80
C SER A 30 3.87 -13.28 -10.16
N TYR A 31 4.80 -12.41 -10.57
CA TYR A 31 6.19 -12.80 -10.92
C TYR A 31 7.24 -12.01 -10.13
N ILE A 32 6.83 -10.98 -9.39
CA ILE A 32 7.72 -10.21 -8.52
C ILE A 32 7.98 -10.99 -7.23
N GLN A 33 9.20 -10.96 -6.74
CA GLN A 33 9.52 -11.52 -5.44
C GLN A 33 9.05 -10.58 -4.32
N HIS A 34 7.77 -10.70 -3.92
CA HIS A 34 7.16 -9.87 -2.88
C HIS A 34 7.69 -10.16 -1.46
N SER A 35 8.42 -11.24 -1.28
CA SER A 35 9.15 -11.56 -0.05
C SER A 35 10.66 -11.44 -0.30
N GLN A 36 11.15 -10.19 -0.19
CA GLN A 36 12.54 -9.88 -0.54
C GLN A 36 13.57 -10.55 0.37
N LEU A 37 14.74 -10.88 -0.20
CA LEU A 37 15.90 -11.35 0.53
C LEU A 37 16.82 -10.19 0.99
N ALA A 38 16.70 -9.02 0.35
CA ALA A 38 17.44 -7.82 0.71
C ALA A 38 17.00 -7.26 2.06
N LEU A 39 17.81 -6.35 2.63
CA LEU A 39 17.48 -5.64 3.87
C LEU A 39 16.16 -4.86 3.72
N GLY A 40 15.40 -4.72 4.81
CA GLY A 40 14.09 -4.12 4.79
C GLY A 40 14.02 -2.65 4.37
N ASN A 41 15.13 -1.91 4.48
CA ASN A 41 15.25 -0.53 4.00
C ASN A 41 15.55 -0.43 2.49
N TYR A 42 15.78 -1.56 1.81
CA TYR A 42 16.15 -1.58 0.40
C TYR A 42 14.91 -1.69 -0.49
N PRO A 43 14.70 -0.77 -1.46
CA PRO A 43 13.62 -0.90 -2.42
C PRO A 43 13.92 -2.04 -3.40
N VAL A 44 12.92 -2.84 -3.76
CA VAL A 44 13.09 -4.03 -4.62
C VAL A 44 12.19 -4.05 -5.84
N HIS A 45 11.09 -3.28 -5.84
CA HIS A 45 10.26 -3.11 -7.04
C HIS A 45 9.56 -1.76 -7.07
N GLU A 46 9.00 -1.44 -8.22
CA GLU A 46 8.24 -0.22 -8.45
C GLU A 46 6.74 -0.48 -8.30
N VAL A 47 6.04 0.51 -7.78
CA VAL A 47 4.57 0.59 -7.83
C VAL A 47 4.14 1.81 -8.64
N ARG A 48 3.04 1.69 -9.37
CA ARG A 48 2.37 2.80 -10.04
C ARG A 48 1.23 3.30 -9.17
N LEU A 49 1.19 4.61 -8.95
CA LEU A 49 0.17 5.27 -8.14
C LEU A 49 -0.98 5.77 -9.01
N THR A 50 -2.20 5.68 -8.50
CA THR A 50 -3.40 6.14 -9.20
C THR A 50 -3.53 7.66 -9.08
N GLU A 51 -3.58 8.36 -10.20
CA GLU A 51 -3.77 9.81 -10.25
C GLU A 51 -5.02 10.23 -9.45
N GLY A 52 -4.92 11.32 -8.68
CA GLY A 52 -5.97 11.81 -7.81
C GLY A 52 -6.10 11.05 -6.47
N SER A 53 -5.21 10.12 -6.18
CA SER A 53 -5.13 9.48 -4.85
C SER A 53 -4.20 10.26 -3.91
N SER A 54 -4.39 10.10 -2.61
CA SER A 54 -3.50 10.68 -1.60
C SER A 54 -2.06 10.18 -1.77
N LEU A 55 -1.89 8.90 -2.11
CA LEU A 55 -0.56 8.34 -2.36
C LEU A 55 0.11 8.95 -3.59
N PHE A 56 -0.65 9.24 -4.65
CA PHE A 56 -0.14 9.94 -5.83
C PHE A 56 0.33 11.36 -5.49
N GLU A 57 -0.44 12.10 -4.68
CA GLU A 57 -0.06 13.44 -4.22
C GLU A 57 1.24 13.42 -3.39
N THR A 58 1.41 12.38 -2.57
CA THR A 58 2.58 12.21 -1.71
C THR A 58 3.82 11.73 -2.47
N LEU A 59 3.68 10.75 -3.37
CA LEU A 59 4.79 10.00 -3.97
C LEU A 59 5.01 10.29 -5.47
N GLY A 60 4.00 10.85 -6.15
CA GLY A 60 4.03 11.03 -7.61
C GLY A 60 3.49 9.81 -8.36
N GLU A 61 3.84 9.71 -9.62
CA GLU A 61 3.32 8.68 -10.53
C GLU A 61 3.80 7.27 -10.19
N THR A 62 5.06 7.14 -9.78
CA THR A 62 5.69 5.86 -9.41
C THR A 62 6.51 6.02 -8.14
N ALA A 63 6.71 4.91 -7.42
CA ALA A 63 7.58 4.86 -6.26
C ALA A 63 8.31 3.51 -6.20
N GLN A 64 9.55 3.55 -5.72
CA GLN A 64 10.33 2.35 -5.43
C GLN A 64 10.06 1.92 -3.99
N VAL A 65 9.64 0.67 -3.79
CA VAL A 65 9.19 0.16 -2.49
C VAL A 65 9.91 -1.12 -2.09
N ASN A 66 9.99 -1.35 -0.78
CA ASN A 66 10.37 -2.65 -0.24
C ASN A 66 9.18 -3.63 -0.35
N SER A 67 9.42 -4.91 -0.13
CA SER A 67 8.38 -5.93 -0.24
C SER A 67 8.68 -7.09 0.69
N ARG A 68 7.84 -7.29 1.71
CA ARG A 68 8.03 -8.31 2.75
C ARG A 68 6.72 -8.99 3.10
N HIS A 69 6.05 -9.55 2.08
CA HIS A 69 4.77 -10.23 2.24
C HIS A 69 4.62 -11.35 1.22
N HIS A 70 3.80 -12.35 1.52
CA HIS A 70 3.39 -13.40 0.60
C HIS A 70 1.88 -13.44 0.38
N GLN A 71 1.16 -12.62 1.13
CA GLN A 71 -0.28 -12.39 1.00
C GLN A 71 -0.52 -10.98 0.47
N ALA A 72 -1.64 -10.74 -0.19
CA ALA A 72 -2.02 -9.43 -0.72
C ALA A 72 -3.53 -9.30 -0.86
N VAL A 73 -4.02 -8.09 -1.02
CA VAL A 73 -5.42 -7.81 -1.38
C VAL A 73 -5.74 -8.50 -2.70
N LYS A 74 -6.86 -9.23 -2.74
CA LYS A 74 -7.39 -9.90 -3.94
C LYS A 74 -8.61 -9.15 -4.45
N ASP A 75 -9.77 -9.39 -3.86
CA ASP A 75 -11.00 -8.66 -4.20
C ASP A 75 -11.14 -7.47 -3.27
N LEU A 76 -11.38 -6.30 -3.86
CA LEU A 76 -11.45 -5.05 -3.10
C LEU A 76 -12.74 -4.95 -2.28
N GLY A 77 -12.62 -4.53 -1.03
CA GLY A 77 -13.76 -4.26 -0.16
C GLY A 77 -14.59 -3.07 -0.66
N LYS A 78 -15.88 -3.10 -0.35
CA LYS A 78 -16.83 -2.06 -0.75
C LYS A 78 -16.51 -0.75 -0.04
N GLY A 79 -16.42 0.35 -0.80
CA GLY A 79 -16.06 1.67 -0.26
C GLY A 79 -14.55 1.93 -0.21
N LEU A 80 -13.76 1.05 -0.81
CA LEU A 80 -12.33 1.22 -1.03
C LEU A 80 -12.03 1.38 -2.52
N LYS A 81 -10.89 1.99 -2.84
CA LYS A 81 -10.34 2.11 -4.20
C LYS A 81 -8.87 1.71 -4.20
N VAL A 82 -8.41 1.13 -5.31
CA VAL A 82 -6.99 0.81 -5.52
C VAL A 82 -6.22 2.08 -5.83
N THR A 83 -5.09 2.28 -5.18
CA THR A 83 -4.26 3.49 -5.33
C THR A 83 -2.80 3.21 -5.65
N ALA A 84 -2.36 1.97 -5.50
CA ALA A 84 -1.04 1.54 -5.95
C ALA A 84 -1.08 0.10 -6.45
N VAL A 85 -0.38 -0.17 -7.55
CA VAL A 85 -0.29 -1.50 -8.16
C VAL A 85 1.14 -1.78 -8.60
N ALA A 86 1.65 -2.98 -8.29
CA ALA A 86 2.93 -3.48 -8.79
C ALA A 86 2.83 -3.87 -10.28
N HIS A 87 3.98 -4.00 -10.95
CA HIS A 87 4.01 -4.35 -12.38
C HIS A 87 3.36 -5.71 -12.72
N ASP A 88 3.30 -6.63 -11.76
CA ASP A 88 2.63 -7.92 -11.90
C ASP A 88 1.13 -7.90 -11.56
N GLY A 89 0.57 -6.71 -11.32
CA GLY A 89 -0.85 -6.52 -11.03
C GLY A 89 -1.23 -6.70 -9.56
N VAL A 90 -0.28 -7.02 -8.68
CA VAL A 90 -0.56 -7.12 -7.24
C VAL A 90 -0.92 -5.75 -6.68
N ILE A 91 -2.04 -5.69 -5.94
CA ILE A 91 -2.50 -4.47 -5.28
C ILE A 91 -1.56 -4.16 -4.13
N GLU A 92 -0.99 -2.96 -4.15
CA GLU A 92 -0.01 -2.47 -3.20
C GLU A 92 -0.51 -1.27 -2.37
N GLY A 93 -1.61 -0.65 -2.77
CA GLY A 93 -2.21 0.47 -2.03
C GLY A 93 -3.71 0.56 -2.21
N ILE A 94 -4.40 0.93 -1.14
CA ILE A 94 -5.86 1.16 -1.15
C ILE A 94 -6.20 2.40 -0.32
N GLU A 95 -7.28 3.07 -0.68
CA GLU A 95 -7.84 4.22 0.04
C GLU A 95 -9.36 4.11 0.16
N GLY A 96 -9.92 4.78 1.18
CA GLY A 96 -11.37 4.95 1.29
C GLY A 96 -11.92 5.87 0.20
N THR A 97 -13.11 5.56 -0.33
CA THR A 97 -13.77 6.39 -1.35
C THR A 97 -14.50 7.58 -0.75
N GLU A 98 -15.01 7.46 0.47
CA GLU A 98 -15.82 8.49 1.14
C GLU A 98 -15.60 8.46 2.66
N GLY A 99 -15.72 9.63 3.29
CA GLY A 99 -15.89 9.83 4.72
C GLY A 99 -14.62 9.70 5.54
N ALA A 100 -14.23 8.52 5.92
CA ALA A 100 -13.05 8.31 6.76
C ALA A 100 -11.75 8.41 5.97
N SER A 101 -10.77 9.11 6.52
CA SER A 101 -9.41 9.13 5.96
C SER A 101 -8.76 7.76 6.15
N ILE A 102 -8.89 6.91 5.13
CA ILE A 102 -8.26 5.58 5.08
C ILE A 102 -7.21 5.62 3.97
N VAL A 103 -5.97 5.34 4.34
CA VAL A 103 -4.85 5.12 3.42
C VAL A 103 -4.14 3.86 3.88
N ALA A 104 -3.88 2.94 2.98
CA ALA A 104 -3.15 1.74 3.33
C ALA A 104 -2.20 1.30 2.22
N VAL A 105 -1.05 0.79 2.63
CA VAL A 105 0.01 0.33 1.74
C VAL A 105 0.44 -1.09 2.11
N GLN A 106 0.81 -1.88 1.11
CA GLN A 106 1.27 -3.26 1.32
C GLN A 106 2.75 -3.33 1.70
N TRP A 107 3.57 -2.37 1.26
CA TRP A 107 4.98 -2.28 1.63
C TRP A 107 5.17 -1.75 3.06
N HIS A 108 6.42 -1.63 3.50
CA HIS A 108 6.81 -1.18 4.83
C HIS A 108 7.57 0.16 4.78
N PRO A 109 6.88 1.31 4.66
CA PRO A 109 7.52 2.63 4.64
C PRO A 109 8.26 2.94 5.94
N GLU A 110 7.85 2.35 7.08
CA GLU A 110 8.50 2.52 8.38
C GLU A 110 9.95 1.99 8.41
N ASN A 111 10.27 1.04 7.53
CA ASN A 111 11.64 0.51 7.41
C ASN A 111 12.50 1.32 6.43
N MET A 112 11.89 2.20 5.63
CA MET A 112 12.57 2.95 4.57
C MET A 112 12.79 4.43 4.91
N TRP A 113 11.95 5.02 5.74
CA TRP A 113 11.92 6.46 5.98
C TRP A 113 13.26 7.07 6.45
N PRO A 114 14.17 6.38 7.15
CA PRO A 114 15.45 6.96 7.50
C PRO A 114 16.34 7.30 6.29
N ASP A 115 16.22 6.51 5.22
CA ASP A 115 17.05 6.62 4.02
C ASP A 115 16.25 7.16 2.81
N HIS A 116 14.92 7.18 2.89
CA HIS A 116 14.00 7.56 1.82
C HIS A 116 12.96 8.56 2.32
N GLU A 117 13.23 9.86 2.10
CA GLU A 117 12.39 10.96 2.61
C GLU A 117 10.95 10.91 2.09
N GLU A 118 10.74 10.41 0.87
CA GLU A 118 9.42 10.23 0.29
C GLU A 118 8.54 9.25 1.10
N MET A 119 9.15 8.25 1.73
CA MET A 119 8.42 7.29 2.59
C MET A 119 8.00 7.93 3.91
N LYS A 120 8.79 8.86 4.44
CA LYS A 120 8.43 9.65 5.62
C LYS A 120 7.20 10.54 5.36
N ARG A 121 7.07 11.06 4.14
CA ARG A 121 5.93 11.91 3.76
C ARG A 121 4.59 11.18 3.86
N ILE A 122 4.53 9.86 3.68
CA ILE A 122 3.31 9.08 3.89
C ILE A 122 2.75 9.32 5.30
N PHE A 123 3.61 9.32 6.31
CA PHE A 123 3.22 9.54 7.71
C PHE A 123 2.84 10.99 7.98
N SER A 124 3.66 11.96 7.53
CA SER A 124 3.40 13.38 7.77
C SER A 124 2.13 13.85 7.08
N ASP A 125 1.89 13.43 5.84
CA ASP A 125 0.70 13.81 5.08
C ASP A 125 -0.56 13.15 5.66
N PHE A 126 -0.46 11.91 6.15
CA PHE A 126 -1.55 11.28 6.88
C PHE A 126 -1.90 12.03 8.15
N LEU A 127 -0.90 12.44 8.95
CA LEU A 127 -1.12 13.23 10.17
C LEU A 127 -1.73 14.59 9.87
N ALA A 128 -1.33 15.26 8.79
CA ALA A 128 -1.92 16.53 8.36
C ALA A 128 -3.42 16.37 8.06
N ARG A 129 -3.79 15.36 7.27
CA ARG A 129 -5.20 15.05 6.96
C ARG A 129 -6.03 14.73 8.20
N VAL A 130 -5.46 14.00 9.17
CA VAL A 130 -6.17 13.72 10.42
C VAL A 130 -6.43 14.99 11.21
N LYS A 131 -5.47 15.91 11.28
CA LYS A 131 -5.65 17.21 11.96
C LYS A 131 -6.75 18.06 11.31
N GLU A 132 -6.81 18.10 9.99
CA GLU A 132 -7.84 18.82 9.23
C GLU A 132 -9.23 18.23 9.47
N SER A 133 -9.36 16.91 9.61
CA SER A 133 -10.64 16.23 9.82
C SER A 133 -11.22 16.39 11.23
N VAL A 134 -10.43 16.87 12.20
CA VAL A 134 -10.84 17.06 13.61
C VAL A 134 -11.23 18.53 13.89
N GLN A 135 -10.95 19.45 12.98
CA GLN A 135 -11.37 20.85 13.05
C GLN A 135 -12.76 21.05 12.45
#